data_efabe39c879cbd52cfa6998b8834311f
#
_entry.id   efabe39c879cbd52cfa6998b8834311f
#
_cell.length_a   1.000
_cell.length_b   1.000
_cell.length_c   1.000
_cell.angle_alpha   90.00
_cell.angle_beta   90.00
_cell.angle_gamma   90.00
#
_symmetry.space_group_name_H-M   'P 1'
#
loop_
_entity.id
_entity.type
_entity.pdbx_description
1 polymer ?
#
loop_
_entity_poly.entity_id
_entity_poly.type
_entity_poly.pdbx_seq_one_letter_code
_entity_poly.pdbx_strand_id
1 'polypeptide(L)'
;MQKHNKTKIGVNSPCPCGSGDKYKKCCQPYHKGTFPKTSEQLMRSRYVAYIISNSDYIIKTTHINNPDFTPETLSWSNDILDFCKYSNFEKLEILDFIDGDEESFVKFKVQLTVNGKDESFIEKSKFLKNNNMWQYHS
;
A
#
# COMPACT_ATOMS: atom_id res chain seq x y z
N MET A 1 22.55 -5.73 -17.62
CA MET A 1 21.22 -6.33 -17.49
C MET A 1 20.33 -5.47 -16.64
N GLN A 2 19.16 -5.20 -17.13
CA GLN A 2 18.21 -4.44 -16.37
C GLN A 2 17.37 -5.38 -15.51
N LYS A 3 17.39 -5.21 -14.23
CA LYS A 3 16.49 -5.92 -13.34
C LYS A 3 15.52 -4.96 -12.68
N HIS A 4 14.44 -5.51 -12.17
CA HIS A 4 13.50 -4.74 -11.40
C HIS A 4 14.17 -4.25 -10.12
N ASN A 5 14.29 -2.95 -9.96
CA ASN A 5 14.94 -2.36 -8.80
C ASN A 5 13.90 -1.92 -7.80
N LYS A 6 14.03 -2.41 -6.58
CA LYS A 6 13.27 -1.87 -5.47
C LYS A 6 13.81 -0.50 -5.13
N THR A 7 12.91 0.44 -4.92
CA THR A 7 13.27 1.71 -4.30
C THR A 7 13.61 1.42 -2.85
N LYS A 8 14.78 1.86 -2.44
CA LYS A 8 15.19 1.72 -1.05
C LYS A 8 14.91 3.01 -0.31
N ILE A 9 14.38 2.87 0.89
CA ILE A 9 14.08 4.01 1.76
C ILE A 9 15.06 3.94 2.92
N GLY A 10 15.79 5.03 3.16
CA GLY A 10 16.65 5.11 4.32
C GLY A 10 15.81 5.02 5.59
N VAL A 11 16.28 4.24 6.56
CA VAL A 11 15.51 4.02 7.80
C VAL A 11 15.27 5.32 8.57
N ASN A 12 16.19 6.28 8.45
CA ASN A 12 16.05 7.57 9.10
C ASN A 12 15.42 8.63 8.19
N SER A 13 15.08 8.28 6.96
CA SER A 13 14.44 9.21 6.03
C SER A 13 12.95 9.37 6.35
N PRO A 14 12.34 10.51 5.99
CA PRO A 14 10.89 10.65 6.12
C PRO A 14 10.17 9.53 5.37
N CYS A 15 9.11 9.00 5.97
CA CYS A 15 8.33 7.97 5.32
C CYS A 15 7.62 8.52 4.08
N PRO A 16 7.72 7.85 2.93
CA PRO A 16 7.05 8.33 1.71
C PRO A 16 5.53 8.45 1.83
N CYS A 17 4.93 7.86 2.87
CA CYS A 17 3.48 7.96 3.07
C CYS A 17 3.02 9.36 3.46
N GLY A 18 3.94 10.28 3.76
CA GLY A 18 3.58 11.66 4.09
C GLY A 18 3.17 11.89 5.53
N SER A 19 3.39 10.91 6.42
CA SER A 19 3.02 11.05 7.84
C SER A 19 3.85 12.08 8.59
N GLY A 20 5.07 12.37 8.11
CA GLY A 20 6.03 13.21 8.83
C GLY A 20 6.98 12.43 9.72
N ASP A 21 6.72 11.16 9.96
CA ASP A 21 7.58 10.30 10.76
C ASP A 21 8.66 9.66 9.91
N LYS A 22 9.74 9.22 10.56
CA LYS A 22 10.77 8.44 9.89
C LYS A 22 10.21 7.08 9.48
N TYR A 23 10.68 6.55 8.36
CA TYR A 23 10.21 5.27 7.86
C TYR A 23 10.32 4.15 8.91
N LYS A 24 11.43 4.08 9.64
CA LYS A 24 11.64 3.05 10.67
C LYS A 24 10.63 3.11 11.81
N LYS A 25 9.97 4.25 12.00
CA LYS A 25 8.94 4.43 13.04
C LYS A 25 7.54 4.58 12.47
N CYS A 26 7.39 4.40 11.17
CA CYS A 26 6.12 4.57 10.48
C CYS A 26 5.73 3.28 9.78
N CYS A 27 6.00 3.16 8.47
CA CYS A 27 5.54 1.99 7.70
C CYS A 27 6.44 0.77 7.82
N GLN A 28 7.73 0.94 8.15
CA GLN A 28 8.63 -0.21 8.23
C GLN A 28 8.18 -1.28 9.24
N PRO A 29 7.72 -0.95 10.46
CA PRO A 29 7.26 -1.99 11.38
C PRO A 29 6.15 -2.87 10.78
N TYR A 30 5.25 -2.27 10.01
CA TYR A 30 4.17 -3.04 9.36
C TYR A 30 4.71 -3.96 8.29
N HIS A 31 5.67 -3.50 7.50
CA HIS A 31 6.33 -4.32 6.49
C HIS A 31 7.09 -5.49 7.11
N LYS A 32 7.50 -5.36 8.37
CA LYS A 32 8.21 -6.41 9.11
C LYS A 32 7.31 -7.31 9.94
N GLY A 33 5.99 -7.10 9.90
CA GLY A 33 5.04 -8.03 10.52
C GLY A 33 4.15 -7.47 11.61
N THR A 34 4.35 -6.24 12.05
CA THR A 34 3.43 -5.60 13.01
C THR A 34 2.11 -5.31 12.30
N PHE A 35 0.99 -5.63 12.94
CA PHE A 35 -0.32 -5.37 12.34
C PHE A 35 -0.72 -3.92 12.53
N PRO A 36 -1.14 -3.21 11.46
CA PRO A 36 -1.67 -1.86 11.60
C PRO A 36 -2.93 -1.86 12.47
N LYS A 37 -3.02 -0.89 13.37
CA LYS A 37 -4.17 -0.78 14.27
C LYS A 37 -5.36 -0.10 13.61
N THR A 38 -5.11 0.70 12.58
CA THR A 38 -6.17 1.42 11.85
C THR A 38 -6.03 1.15 10.37
N SER A 39 -7.14 1.32 9.64
CA SER A 39 -7.11 1.18 8.19
C SER A 39 -6.32 2.31 7.54
N GLU A 40 -6.22 3.48 8.17
CA GLU A 40 -5.36 4.54 7.65
C GLU A 40 -3.90 4.12 7.66
N GLN A 41 -3.43 3.50 8.76
CA GLN A 41 -2.07 2.96 8.83
C GLN A 41 -1.85 1.87 7.79
N LEU A 42 -2.84 1.03 7.57
CA LEU A 42 -2.75 0.01 6.54
C LEU A 42 -2.66 0.64 5.15
N MET A 43 -3.49 1.65 4.85
CA MET A 43 -3.45 2.34 3.57
C MET A 43 -2.07 2.94 3.32
N ARG A 44 -1.52 3.65 4.30
CA ARG A 44 -0.20 4.27 4.18
C ARG A 44 0.89 3.22 3.94
N SER A 45 0.85 2.11 4.67
CA SER A 45 1.87 1.06 4.52
C SER A 45 1.74 0.30 3.21
N ARG A 46 0.53 0.14 2.69
CA ARG A 46 0.33 -0.46 1.35
C ARG A 46 0.88 0.46 0.25
N TYR A 47 0.64 1.78 0.36
CA TYR A 47 1.19 2.74 -0.58
C TYR A 47 2.72 2.63 -0.64
N VAL A 48 3.38 2.60 0.52
CA VAL A 48 4.84 2.49 0.58
C VAL A 48 5.29 1.13 0.07
N ALA A 49 4.51 0.07 0.31
CA ALA A 49 4.83 -1.26 -0.22
C ALA A 49 4.91 -1.26 -1.76
N TYR A 50 4.02 -0.51 -2.43
CA TYR A 50 4.14 -0.35 -3.89
C TYR A 50 5.43 0.36 -4.27
N ILE A 51 5.84 1.38 -3.53
CA ILE A 51 7.08 2.12 -3.81
C ILE A 51 8.29 1.20 -3.73
N ILE A 52 8.35 0.31 -2.74
CA ILE A 52 9.50 -0.56 -2.54
C ILE A 52 9.32 -1.94 -3.20
N SER A 53 8.26 -2.12 -3.98
CA SER A 53 7.96 -3.38 -4.67
C SER A 53 7.80 -4.56 -3.72
N ASN A 54 7.16 -4.33 -2.58
CA ASN A 54 6.89 -5.37 -1.58
C ASN A 54 5.55 -6.05 -1.91
N SER A 55 5.56 -6.94 -2.89
CA SER A 55 4.36 -7.62 -3.33
C SER A 55 3.77 -8.53 -2.25
N ASP A 56 4.61 -9.12 -1.42
CA ASP A 56 4.14 -9.99 -0.33
C ASP A 56 3.23 -9.24 0.64
N TYR A 57 3.59 -8.01 1.00
CA TYR A 57 2.78 -7.20 1.88
C TYR A 57 1.44 -6.83 1.24
N ILE A 58 1.46 -6.47 -0.05
CA ILE A 58 0.23 -6.16 -0.79
C ILE A 58 -0.70 -7.37 -0.79
N ILE A 59 -0.19 -8.55 -1.10
CA ILE A 59 -0.99 -9.77 -1.18
C ILE A 59 -1.57 -10.13 0.18
N LYS A 60 -0.75 -10.17 1.22
CA LYS A 60 -1.24 -10.61 2.53
C LYS A 60 -2.22 -9.64 3.18
N THR A 61 -2.22 -8.37 2.75
CA THR A 61 -3.14 -7.37 3.29
C THR A 61 -4.37 -7.16 2.41
N THR A 62 -4.57 -7.98 1.39
CA THR A 62 -5.74 -7.93 0.53
C THR A 62 -6.77 -8.95 1.01
N HIS A 63 -8.02 -8.49 1.17
CA HIS A 63 -9.12 -9.33 1.64
C HIS A 63 -9.50 -10.37 0.60
N ILE A 64 -9.91 -11.55 1.06
CA ILE A 64 -10.28 -12.67 0.17
C ILE A 64 -11.41 -12.30 -0.80
N ASN A 65 -12.26 -11.35 -0.44
CA ASN A 65 -13.36 -10.92 -1.29
C ASN A 65 -13.00 -9.76 -2.22
N ASN A 66 -11.72 -9.33 -2.23
CA ASN A 66 -11.27 -8.34 -3.20
C ASN A 66 -11.29 -8.95 -4.61
N PRO A 67 -11.73 -8.20 -5.64
CA PRO A 67 -11.78 -8.74 -7.02
C PRO A 67 -10.43 -9.25 -7.55
N ASP A 68 -9.32 -8.70 -7.06
CA ASP A 68 -7.98 -9.11 -7.51
C ASP A 68 -7.43 -10.29 -6.74
N PHE A 69 -8.10 -10.71 -5.66
CA PHE A 69 -7.62 -11.82 -4.85
C PHE A 69 -7.59 -13.11 -5.67
N THR A 70 -6.48 -13.81 -5.59
CA THR A 70 -6.33 -15.12 -6.21
C THR A 70 -5.38 -15.97 -5.37
N PRO A 71 -5.62 -17.30 -5.28
CA PRO A 71 -4.65 -18.19 -4.63
C PRO A 71 -3.38 -18.39 -5.47
N GLU A 72 -3.40 -17.98 -6.75
CA GLU A 72 -2.22 -18.03 -7.62
C GLU A 72 -1.26 -16.89 -7.27
N THR A 73 -0.62 -16.99 -6.12
CA THR A 73 0.14 -15.86 -5.55
C THR A 73 1.37 -15.50 -6.37
N LEU A 74 2.01 -16.47 -7.04
CA LEU A 74 3.16 -16.16 -7.89
C LEU A 74 2.76 -15.27 -9.07
N SER A 75 1.70 -15.63 -9.76
CA SER A 75 1.18 -14.84 -10.87
C SER A 75 0.74 -13.46 -10.41
N TRP A 76 0.05 -13.39 -9.28
CA TRP A 76 -0.39 -12.13 -8.69
C TRP A 76 0.80 -11.24 -8.32
N SER A 77 1.82 -11.83 -7.67
CA SER A 77 3.04 -11.09 -7.34
C SER A 77 3.72 -10.52 -8.58
N ASN A 78 3.79 -11.30 -9.66
CA ASN A 78 4.38 -10.83 -10.91
C ASN A 78 3.60 -9.65 -11.49
N ASP A 79 2.27 -9.68 -11.43
CA ASP A 79 1.45 -8.57 -11.90
C ASP A 79 1.70 -7.31 -11.08
N ILE A 80 1.80 -7.45 -9.76
CA ILE A 80 2.11 -6.31 -8.88
C ILE A 80 3.48 -5.74 -9.20
N LEU A 81 4.47 -6.60 -9.36
CA LEU A 81 5.84 -6.15 -9.65
C LEU A 81 5.94 -5.47 -11.00
N ASP A 82 5.20 -5.94 -12.01
CA ASP A 82 5.14 -5.27 -13.30
C ASP A 82 4.54 -3.86 -13.17
N PHE A 83 3.47 -3.73 -12.43
CA PHE A 83 2.88 -2.42 -12.19
C PHE A 83 3.88 -1.50 -11.49
N CYS A 84 4.55 -1.98 -10.44
CA CYS A 84 5.55 -1.21 -9.71
C CYS A 84 6.70 -0.76 -10.61
N LYS A 85 7.12 -1.62 -11.53
CA LYS A 85 8.26 -1.36 -12.40
C LYS A 85 8.06 -0.14 -13.29
N TYR A 86 6.82 0.07 -13.77
CA TYR A 86 6.51 1.15 -14.71
C TYR A 86 5.85 2.35 -14.05
N SER A 87 5.69 2.31 -12.72
CA SER A 87 5.00 3.35 -11.96
C SER A 87 6.00 4.18 -11.15
N ASN A 88 5.75 5.48 -11.10
CA ASN A 88 6.48 6.41 -10.26
C ASN A 88 5.48 7.07 -9.31
N PHE A 89 5.58 6.72 -8.03
CA PHE A 89 4.66 7.22 -6.99
C PHE A 89 5.24 8.49 -6.40
N GLU A 90 4.52 9.58 -6.54
CA GLU A 90 5.03 10.91 -6.17
C GLU A 90 4.49 11.40 -4.84
N LYS A 91 3.23 11.15 -4.54
CA LYS A 91 2.63 11.70 -3.32
C LYS A 91 1.36 10.94 -2.94
N LEU A 92 1.17 10.76 -1.64
CA LEU A 92 -0.08 10.28 -1.04
C LEU A 92 -0.65 11.39 -0.16
N GLU A 93 -1.94 11.69 -0.33
CA GLU A 93 -2.69 12.56 0.56
C GLU A 93 -3.89 11.81 1.10
N ILE A 94 -4.02 11.76 2.42
CA ILE A 94 -5.24 11.23 3.05
C ILE A 94 -6.24 12.37 3.12
N LEU A 95 -7.40 12.19 2.49
CA LEU A 95 -8.43 13.22 2.40
C LEU A 95 -9.52 13.06 3.45
N ASP A 96 -9.82 11.81 3.84
CA ASP A 96 -10.82 11.51 4.85
C ASP A 96 -10.58 10.13 5.40
N PHE A 97 -10.95 9.93 6.67
CA PHE A 97 -10.81 8.64 7.34
C PHE A 97 -12.03 8.43 8.23
N ILE A 98 -12.78 7.37 7.95
CA ILE A 98 -13.95 6.99 8.71
C ILE A 98 -13.62 5.67 9.40
N ASP A 99 -13.32 5.75 10.70
CA ASP A 99 -12.97 4.57 11.49
C ASP A 99 -14.24 3.79 11.86
N GLY A 100 -14.07 2.53 12.19
CA GLY A 100 -15.14 1.65 12.61
C GLY A 100 -14.57 0.37 13.20
N ASP A 101 -15.42 -0.43 13.84
CA ASP A 101 -14.95 -1.64 14.53
C ASP A 101 -14.60 -2.76 13.56
N GLU A 102 -15.42 -2.99 12.55
CA GLU A 102 -15.25 -4.10 11.60
C GLU A 102 -15.11 -3.62 10.18
N GLU A 103 -15.50 -2.39 9.91
CA GLU A 103 -15.47 -1.78 8.60
C GLU A 103 -14.97 -0.35 8.73
N SER A 104 -14.12 0.06 7.82
CA SER A 104 -13.50 1.38 7.85
C SER A 104 -13.26 1.86 6.42
N PHE A 105 -13.20 3.18 6.24
CA PHE A 105 -13.00 3.79 4.92
C PHE A 105 -11.88 4.80 4.98
N VAL A 106 -11.07 4.83 3.94
CA VAL A 106 -10.04 5.87 3.76
C VAL A 106 -10.22 6.46 2.38
N LYS A 107 -10.42 7.78 2.32
CA LYS A 107 -10.41 8.51 1.06
C LYS A 107 -9.04 9.14 0.90
N PHE A 108 -8.45 8.96 -0.27
CA PHE A 108 -7.08 9.41 -0.49
C PHE A 108 -6.85 9.80 -1.94
N LYS A 109 -5.80 10.57 -2.15
CA LYS A 109 -5.32 10.93 -3.48
C LYS A 109 -3.91 10.41 -3.64
N VAL A 110 -3.65 9.75 -4.76
CA VAL A 110 -2.32 9.32 -5.15
C VAL A 110 -1.91 10.06 -6.42
N GLN A 111 -0.75 10.71 -6.36
CA GLN A 111 -0.12 11.27 -7.53
C GLN A 111 0.91 10.27 -8.04
N LEU A 112 0.71 9.78 -9.26
CA LEU A 112 1.65 8.84 -9.87
C LEU A 112 1.65 9.00 -11.38
N THR A 113 2.77 8.58 -11.99
CA THR A 113 2.84 8.38 -13.42
C THR A 113 3.07 6.89 -13.71
N VAL A 114 2.52 6.41 -14.81
CA VAL A 114 2.75 5.05 -15.30
C VAL A 114 3.23 5.17 -16.73
N ASN A 115 4.43 4.68 -17.00
CA ASN A 115 5.08 4.85 -18.31
C ASN A 115 5.14 6.32 -18.76
N GLY A 116 5.36 7.23 -17.80
CA GLY A 116 5.45 8.65 -18.06
C GLY A 116 4.13 9.37 -18.22
N LYS A 117 2.99 8.67 -18.14
CA LYS A 117 1.67 9.28 -18.23
C LYS A 117 1.10 9.51 -16.84
N ASP A 118 0.44 10.65 -16.63
CA ASP A 118 -0.24 10.94 -15.38
C ASP A 118 -1.43 9.99 -15.21
N GLU A 119 -1.37 9.17 -14.16
CA GLU A 119 -2.43 8.24 -13.77
C GLU A 119 -2.89 8.52 -12.34
N SER A 120 -2.74 9.77 -11.89
CA SER A 120 -3.17 10.18 -10.55
C SER A 120 -4.67 9.95 -10.37
N PHE A 121 -5.06 9.61 -9.13
CA PHE A 121 -6.46 9.29 -8.86
C PHE A 121 -6.84 9.61 -7.43
N ILE A 122 -8.15 9.73 -7.20
CA ILE A 122 -8.75 9.82 -5.87
C ILE A 122 -9.65 8.60 -5.72
N GLU A 123 -9.54 7.94 -4.57
CA GLU A 123 -10.34 6.75 -4.29
C GLU A 123 -10.81 6.78 -2.85
N LYS A 124 -12.01 6.26 -2.60
CA LYS A 124 -12.48 5.95 -1.27
C LYS A 124 -12.47 4.44 -1.13
N SER A 125 -11.54 3.94 -0.35
CA SER A 125 -11.34 2.51 -0.18
C SER A 125 -12.01 2.01 1.09
N LYS A 126 -12.55 0.80 0.98
CA LYS A 126 -13.18 0.09 2.08
C LYS A 126 -12.23 -0.97 2.62
N PHE A 127 -12.13 -1.04 3.93
CA PHE A 127 -11.31 -2.01 4.63
C PHE A 127 -12.18 -2.81 5.58
N LEU A 128 -11.92 -4.10 5.69
CA LEU A 128 -12.64 -5.00 6.60
C LEU A 128 -11.65 -5.69 7.52
N LYS A 129 -12.08 -5.97 8.75
CA LYS A 129 -11.30 -6.80 9.66
C LYS A 129 -11.53 -8.28 9.38
N ASN A 130 -10.43 -9.02 9.43
CA ASN A 130 -10.42 -10.47 9.36
C ASN A 130 -9.44 -10.97 10.41
N ASN A 131 -9.89 -11.74 11.39
CA ASN A 131 -9.07 -12.18 12.52
C ASN A 131 -8.39 -11.00 13.23
N ASN A 132 -9.15 -9.93 13.48
CA ASN A 132 -8.67 -8.70 14.12
C ASN A 132 -7.64 -7.92 13.31
N MET A 133 -7.45 -8.25 12.04
CA MET A 133 -6.52 -7.55 11.17
C MET A 133 -7.26 -6.82 10.07
N TRP A 134 -6.92 -5.56 9.87
CA TRP A 134 -7.47 -4.79 8.75
C TRP A 134 -6.92 -5.34 7.43
N GLN A 135 -7.81 -5.46 6.45
CA GLN A 135 -7.44 -5.84 5.09
C GLN A 135 -8.17 -4.98 4.08
N TYR A 136 -7.52 -4.70 2.98
CA TYR A 136 -8.10 -3.93 1.90
C TYR A 136 -9.16 -4.75 1.17
N HIS A 137 -10.38 -4.22 1.11
CA HIS A 137 -11.49 -4.93 0.47
C HIS A 137 -11.75 -4.41 -0.95
N SER A 138 -11.91 -3.10 -1.09
CA SER A 138 -12.25 -2.57 -2.42
C SER A 138 -12.04 -1.06 -2.54
#